data_18e97b7360c6852ae0a8fd7f4eb96ee1
#
_entry.id   18e97b7360c6852ae0a8fd7f4eb96ee1
#
_cell.length_a   1.000
_cell.length_b   1.000
_cell.length_c   1.000
_cell.angle_alpha   90.00
_cell.angle_beta   90.00
_cell.angle_gamma   90.00
#
_symmetry.space_group_name_H-M   'P 1'
#
loop_
_entity.id
_entity.type
_entity.pdbx_description
1 polymer ?
#
loop_
_entity_poly.entity_id
_entity_poly.type
_entity_poly.pdbx_seq_one_letter_code
_entity_poly.pdbx_strand_id
1 'polypeptide(L)'
;MKKNFRETLADEVLLADGAMGTLLVSRGAEPEQAKSPLNLTDPGAVAEAHGDYLEAGARILTTNTWDANRVKLTAHEWADSLEKINREGARLAREAASGEFAFVAGSIGPLGALVKPYGALTLAQVREVFEEQARVLLEAGVDLVVLETFGSLLEAAEAVRAVRGLSGDIPIVAQMTFLADGRTAFGESAAHALPTLHLAGADVVGVNCTLGPQETHEVFSRLPETIAAPLSVMPNAGYPTVAHGRNVYLSSPDYLREYARAFADAGAAIVGGCCGTTPEHIRAMAREIAGRKRSKPSRVATVSEPAAAAPPGPAVETSRFKRLLADPSAFVVTSEVEPPRGVDAAGAIEAARRARAAGVHAVNVTDNPMARLRMSSIAVAALIQRETGLEAVVQITTRDRNVLGLQSDLLGAAGLGLKAVLCLGGDPLKIGDYPQGKQVSEVDVLGLLRIARGLNAGADLAGNAIGAPSAFAIGCAANPAAADLDIELSKLRAKIEAGATFAQTQPVYDLAALERFLARGETRAIPVLVGLIPLRSLKQTLFFANEVPGVVVPEEVQERMRRAAGKGPDHEKAEGLAVARELAAGIAAIARGIHVMPMGRAGVVAEILEAIPAASSGRPAASA
;
A
#
# COMPACT_ATOMS: atom_id res chain seq x y z
N MET A 1 33.23 -37.93 0.41
CA MET A 1 32.62 -36.81 1.19
C MET A 1 31.50 -36.23 0.34
N LYS A 2 30.31 -35.99 0.93
CA LYS A 2 29.24 -35.25 0.21
C LYS A 2 29.77 -33.84 -0.08
N LYS A 3 29.75 -33.40 -1.36
CA LYS A 3 30.00 -31.98 -1.70
C LYS A 3 29.01 -31.10 -0.95
N ASN A 4 29.46 -29.97 -0.45
CA ASN A 4 28.55 -28.99 0.15
C ASN A 4 27.72 -28.31 -0.94
N PHE A 5 26.68 -27.55 -0.53
CA PHE A 5 25.78 -26.89 -1.47
C PHE A 5 26.53 -25.98 -2.46
N ARG A 6 27.45 -25.10 -1.97
CA ARG A 6 28.19 -24.18 -2.83
C ARG A 6 29.11 -24.89 -3.83
N GLU A 7 29.77 -25.98 -3.40
CA GLU A 7 30.60 -26.79 -4.30
C GLU A 7 29.77 -27.47 -5.39
N THR A 8 28.61 -28.02 -5.03
CA THR A 8 27.71 -28.65 -6.01
C THR A 8 27.14 -27.61 -6.98
N LEU A 9 26.70 -26.47 -6.47
CA LEU A 9 26.14 -25.39 -7.28
C LEU A 9 27.18 -24.76 -8.23
N ALA A 10 28.47 -24.82 -7.89
CA ALA A 10 29.53 -24.35 -8.78
C ALA A 10 29.66 -25.22 -10.04
N ASP A 11 29.39 -26.51 -9.93
CA ASP A 11 29.61 -27.50 -10.99
C ASP A 11 28.37 -27.84 -11.81
N GLU A 12 27.18 -27.88 -11.16
CA GLU A 12 25.97 -28.47 -11.74
C GLU A 12 24.76 -27.54 -11.59
N VAL A 13 23.79 -27.70 -12.48
CA VAL A 13 22.46 -27.11 -12.32
C VAL A 13 21.69 -27.97 -11.33
N LEU A 14 21.18 -27.38 -10.25
CA LEU A 14 20.40 -28.08 -9.25
C LEU A 14 18.91 -27.98 -9.57
N LEU A 15 18.21 -29.10 -9.42
CA LEU A 15 16.75 -29.16 -9.50
C LEU A 15 16.18 -29.02 -8.09
N ALA A 16 15.39 -27.97 -7.87
CA ALA A 16 14.58 -27.84 -6.68
C ALA A 16 13.22 -28.54 -6.83
N ASP A 17 12.54 -28.74 -5.72
CA ASP A 17 11.18 -29.26 -5.68
C ASP A 17 10.15 -28.34 -6.32
N GLY A 18 8.89 -28.67 -6.15
CA GLY A 18 7.73 -27.91 -6.62
C GLY A 18 6.89 -27.34 -5.47
N ALA A 19 5.67 -26.99 -5.81
CA ALA A 19 4.75 -26.34 -4.88
C ALA A 19 4.31 -27.25 -3.73
N MET A 20 4.70 -26.94 -2.51
CA MET A 20 4.18 -27.63 -1.31
C MET A 20 2.71 -27.26 -1.06
N GLY A 21 2.38 -25.98 -0.98
CA GLY A 21 1.05 -25.53 -0.61
C GLY A 21 -0.07 -25.99 -1.55
N THR A 22 0.09 -25.82 -2.87
CA THR A 22 -0.93 -26.27 -3.85
C THR A 22 -1.01 -27.80 -3.95
N LEU A 23 0.08 -28.53 -3.71
CA LEU A 23 0.07 -29.99 -3.64
C LEU A 23 -0.74 -30.49 -2.44
N LEU A 24 -0.53 -29.93 -1.25
CA LEU A 24 -1.30 -30.25 -0.05
C LEU A 24 -2.79 -29.93 -0.23
N VAL A 25 -3.13 -28.79 -0.87
CA VAL A 25 -4.52 -28.44 -1.20
C VAL A 25 -5.13 -29.47 -2.17
N SER A 26 -4.39 -29.93 -3.18
CA SER A 26 -4.87 -30.98 -4.09
C SER A 26 -5.14 -32.31 -3.38
N ARG A 27 -4.47 -32.57 -2.26
CA ARG A 27 -4.62 -33.76 -1.39
C ARG A 27 -5.64 -33.56 -0.27
N GLY A 28 -6.35 -32.45 -0.21
CA GLY A 28 -7.46 -32.23 0.71
C GLY A 28 -7.24 -31.19 1.80
N ALA A 29 -6.08 -30.53 1.86
CA ALA A 29 -5.90 -29.42 2.78
C ALA A 29 -6.80 -28.21 2.40
N GLU A 30 -7.28 -27.48 3.41
CA GLU A 30 -8.15 -26.32 3.20
C GLU A 30 -7.41 -25.16 2.49
N PRO A 31 -7.95 -24.60 1.38
CA PRO A 31 -7.24 -23.60 0.58
C PRO A 31 -6.90 -22.32 1.35
N GLU A 32 -7.78 -21.86 2.24
CA GLU A 32 -7.69 -20.55 2.93
C GLU A 32 -6.84 -20.59 4.21
N GLN A 33 -6.49 -21.78 4.70
CA GLN A 33 -5.69 -21.94 5.91
C GLN A 33 -4.19 -21.90 5.61
N ALA A 34 -3.39 -21.44 6.58
CA ALA A 34 -1.93 -21.61 6.53
C ALA A 34 -1.56 -23.08 6.38
N LYS A 35 -0.50 -23.38 5.61
CA LYS A 35 -0.09 -24.78 5.34
C LYS A 35 0.98 -25.29 6.30
N SER A 36 1.76 -24.41 6.89
CA SER A 36 2.81 -24.79 7.84
C SER A 36 2.29 -25.49 9.12
N PRO A 37 1.09 -25.18 9.67
CA PRO A 37 0.54 -25.95 10.78
C PRO A 37 0.31 -27.45 10.48
N LEU A 38 0.22 -27.85 9.20
CA LEU A 38 0.14 -29.26 8.81
C LEU A 38 1.38 -30.06 9.23
N ASN A 39 2.51 -29.41 9.47
CA ASN A 39 3.68 -30.06 10.07
C ASN A 39 3.36 -30.71 11.41
N LEU A 40 2.37 -30.17 12.15
CA LEU A 40 1.93 -30.70 13.45
C LEU A 40 0.62 -31.50 13.36
N THR A 41 -0.32 -31.05 12.51
CA THR A 41 -1.67 -31.62 12.46
C THR A 41 -1.81 -32.77 11.47
N ASP A 42 -1.00 -32.79 10.40
CA ASP A 42 -0.92 -33.87 9.41
C ASP A 42 0.50 -34.03 8.87
N PRO A 43 1.47 -34.40 9.72
CA PRO A 43 2.86 -34.56 9.31
C PRO A 43 3.05 -35.65 8.25
N GLY A 44 2.12 -36.61 8.17
CA GLY A 44 2.15 -37.68 7.17
C GLY A 44 2.01 -37.15 5.75
N ALA A 45 1.03 -36.24 5.51
CA ALA A 45 0.82 -35.65 4.21
C ALA A 45 2.02 -34.78 3.76
N VAL A 46 2.67 -34.07 4.71
CA VAL A 46 3.87 -33.28 4.43
C VAL A 46 5.06 -34.18 4.10
N ALA A 47 5.29 -35.25 4.87
CA ALA A 47 6.36 -36.20 4.62
C ALA A 47 6.20 -36.91 3.26
N GLU A 48 4.98 -37.31 2.91
CA GLU A 48 4.67 -37.91 1.61
C GLU A 48 4.97 -36.96 0.46
N ALA A 49 4.59 -35.66 0.59
CA ALA A 49 4.88 -34.64 -0.42
C ALA A 49 6.40 -34.46 -0.65
N HIS A 50 7.19 -34.42 0.42
CA HIS A 50 8.66 -34.39 0.30
C HIS A 50 9.22 -35.64 -0.38
N GLY A 51 8.73 -36.83 -0.01
CA GLY A 51 9.11 -38.11 -0.62
C GLY A 51 8.85 -38.11 -2.13
N ASP A 52 7.66 -37.69 -2.54
CA ASP A 52 7.27 -37.65 -3.97
C ASP A 52 8.14 -36.72 -4.80
N TYR A 53 8.52 -35.54 -4.23
CA TYR A 53 9.43 -34.63 -4.92
C TYR A 53 10.86 -35.21 -5.00
N LEU A 54 11.32 -35.89 -3.97
CA LEU A 54 12.61 -36.55 -3.98
C LEU A 54 12.66 -37.69 -5.05
N GLU A 55 11.62 -38.52 -5.10
CA GLU A 55 11.46 -39.56 -6.13
C GLU A 55 11.35 -38.99 -7.54
N ALA A 56 10.80 -37.79 -7.66
CA ALA A 56 10.73 -37.04 -8.91
C ALA A 56 12.11 -36.51 -9.36
N GLY A 57 13.14 -36.56 -8.51
CA GLY A 57 14.49 -36.14 -8.82
C GLY A 57 14.91 -34.79 -8.27
N ALA A 58 14.13 -34.20 -7.36
CA ALA A 58 14.54 -32.98 -6.67
C ALA A 58 15.82 -33.20 -5.84
N ARG A 59 16.69 -32.19 -5.85
CA ARG A 59 17.96 -32.18 -5.11
C ARG A 59 17.99 -31.06 -4.04
N ILE A 60 16.98 -30.19 -4.04
CA ILE A 60 16.69 -29.22 -3.00
C ILE A 60 15.25 -29.48 -2.59
N LEU A 61 15.01 -29.77 -1.31
CA LEU A 61 13.68 -29.88 -0.71
C LEU A 61 13.42 -28.66 0.17
N THR A 62 12.40 -27.91 -0.14
CA THR A 62 11.98 -26.73 0.65
C THR A 62 11.07 -27.18 1.78
N THR A 63 11.35 -26.74 3.02
CA THR A 63 10.52 -27.06 4.19
C THR A 63 9.11 -26.47 4.04
N ASN A 64 8.09 -27.12 4.62
CA ASN A 64 6.73 -26.56 4.66
C ASN A 64 6.62 -25.46 5.73
N THR A 65 7.35 -24.34 5.54
CA THR A 65 7.45 -23.23 6.51
C THR A 65 7.31 -21.85 5.88
N TRP A 66 6.91 -21.75 4.61
CA TRP A 66 6.76 -20.48 3.88
C TRP A 66 5.88 -19.44 4.58
N ASP A 67 4.82 -19.87 5.23
CA ASP A 67 3.86 -19.04 5.97
C ASP A 67 4.05 -19.12 7.50
N ALA A 68 5.17 -19.68 7.97
CA ALA A 68 5.42 -19.93 9.39
C ALA A 68 6.11 -18.77 10.13
N ASN A 69 5.92 -17.53 9.67
CA ASN A 69 6.35 -16.34 10.40
C ASN A 69 5.28 -15.87 11.40
N ARG A 70 5.69 -15.09 12.39
CA ARG A 70 4.79 -14.61 13.46
C ARG A 70 3.57 -13.87 12.96
N VAL A 71 3.72 -13.03 11.93
CA VAL A 71 2.62 -12.19 11.39
C VAL A 71 1.53 -13.07 10.77
N LYS A 72 1.91 -14.00 9.89
CA LYS A 72 0.96 -14.92 9.27
C LYS A 72 0.36 -15.90 10.26
N LEU A 73 1.18 -16.46 11.14
CA LEU A 73 0.67 -17.40 12.17
C LEU A 73 -0.29 -16.71 13.15
N THR A 74 -0.07 -15.44 13.48
CA THR A 74 -1.03 -14.66 14.30
C THR A 74 -2.38 -14.52 13.60
N ALA A 75 -2.38 -14.27 12.30
CA ALA A 75 -3.62 -14.14 11.52
C ALA A 75 -4.44 -15.46 11.45
N HIS A 76 -3.79 -16.60 11.69
CA HIS A 76 -4.40 -17.94 11.70
C HIS A 76 -4.44 -18.58 13.09
N GLU A 77 -4.19 -17.82 14.17
CA GLU A 77 -4.24 -18.28 15.58
C GLU A 77 -3.20 -19.37 15.95
N TRP A 78 -2.07 -19.40 15.22
CA TRP A 78 -0.96 -20.37 15.43
C TRP A 78 0.32 -19.75 15.98
N ALA A 79 0.32 -18.47 16.38
CA ALA A 79 1.53 -17.73 16.79
C ALA A 79 2.34 -18.43 17.91
N ASP A 80 1.67 -19.02 18.89
CA ASP A 80 2.33 -19.71 20.02
C ASP A 80 3.03 -21.00 19.63
N SER A 81 2.74 -21.53 18.43
CA SER A 81 3.34 -22.75 17.89
C SER A 81 4.45 -22.50 16.88
N LEU A 82 4.88 -21.25 16.66
CA LEU A 82 5.88 -20.86 15.64
C LEU A 82 7.12 -21.74 15.68
N GLU A 83 7.74 -21.88 16.86
CA GLU A 83 8.96 -22.69 17.01
C GLU A 83 8.73 -24.16 16.65
N LYS A 84 7.63 -24.75 17.15
CA LYS A 84 7.29 -26.15 16.90
C LYS A 84 7.03 -26.40 15.41
N ILE A 85 6.28 -25.51 14.75
CA ILE A 85 5.94 -25.62 13.34
C ILE A 85 7.20 -25.59 12.46
N ASN A 86 8.10 -24.61 12.69
CA ASN A 86 9.32 -24.48 11.91
C ASN A 86 10.29 -25.64 12.15
N ARG A 87 10.47 -26.05 13.40
CA ARG A 87 11.35 -27.18 13.76
C ARG A 87 10.85 -28.48 13.17
N GLU A 88 9.56 -28.74 13.23
CA GLU A 88 8.94 -29.94 12.68
C GLU A 88 9.00 -29.98 11.14
N GLY A 89 8.75 -28.81 10.48
CA GLY A 89 8.91 -28.71 9.02
C GLY A 89 10.32 -29.03 8.55
N ALA A 90 11.34 -28.55 9.26
CA ALA A 90 12.72 -28.89 8.97
C ALA A 90 13.03 -30.41 9.22
N ARG A 91 12.48 -30.99 10.30
CA ARG A 91 12.63 -32.39 10.63
C ARG A 91 12.03 -33.29 9.55
N LEU A 92 10.80 -33.04 9.12
CA LEU A 92 10.10 -33.80 8.08
C LEU A 92 10.86 -33.81 6.75
N ALA A 93 11.32 -32.62 6.31
CA ALA A 93 12.15 -32.54 5.10
C ALA A 93 13.50 -33.28 5.24
N ARG A 94 14.12 -33.20 6.42
CA ARG A 94 15.40 -33.91 6.72
C ARG A 94 15.23 -35.42 6.74
N GLU A 95 14.13 -35.92 7.29
CA GLU A 95 13.83 -37.36 7.28
C GLU A 95 13.59 -37.89 5.86
N ALA A 96 12.82 -37.16 5.05
CA ALA A 96 12.62 -37.50 3.66
C ALA A 96 13.95 -37.54 2.88
N ALA A 97 14.85 -36.58 3.11
CA ALA A 97 16.17 -36.52 2.48
C ALA A 97 17.18 -37.57 3.02
N SER A 98 16.80 -38.35 4.03
CA SER A 98 17.71 -39.31 4.67
C SER A 98 18.09 -40.45 3.70
N GLY A 99 19.38 -40.66 3.52
CA GLY A 99 19.91 -41.67 2.59
C GLY A 99 20.08 -41.20 1.15
N GLU A 100 19.52 -40.07 0.78
CA GLU A 100 19.59 -39.50 -0.56
C GLU A 100 20.55 -38.30 -0.63
N PHE A 101 20.98 -37.96 -1.84
CA PHE A 101 21.79 -36.75 -2.05
C PHE A 101 20.87 -35.55 -2.33
N ALA A 102 20.26 -34.99 -1.32
CA ALA A 102 19.45 -33.79 -1.39
C ALA A 102 19.81 -32.81 -0.26
N PHE A 103 19.60 -31.53 -0.50
CA PHE A 103 19.75 -30.43 0.46
C PHE A 103 18.38 -30.02 1.02
N VAL A 104 18.31 -29.76 2.31
CA VAL A 104 17.12 -29.26 2.97
C VAL A 104 17.19 -27.73 3.07
N ALA A 105 16.25 -27.05 2.45
CA ALA A 105 16.17 -25.60 2.40
C ALA A 105 15.07 -25.09 3.33
N GLY A 106 15.43 -24.28 4.33
CA GLY A 106 14.46 -23.58 5.18
C GLY A 106 13.71 -22.52 4.37
N SER A 107 12.43 -22.76 4.08
CA SER A 107 11.61 -21.82 3.30
C SER A 107 11.05 -20.71 4.19
N ILE A 108 11.23 -19.45 3.77
CA ILE A 108 10.71 -18.24 4.41
C ILE A 108 10.04 -17.40 3.34
N GLY A 109 8.74 -17.13 3.49
CA GLY A 109 7.97 -16.26 2.62
C GLY A 109 7.77 -14.86 3.20
N PRO A 110 7.18 -13.93 2.43
CA PRO A 110 6.91 -12.57 2.89
C PRO A 110 5.95 -12.55 4.08
N LEU A 111 5.96 -11.46 4.86
CA LEU A 111 5.18 -11.34 6.09
C LEU A 111 3.66 -11.34 5.86
N GLY A 112 3.22 -10.96 4.65
CA GLY A 112 1.80 -10.80 4.35
C GLY A 112 1.23 -9.48 4.87
N ALA A 113 2.10 -8.54 5.24
CA ALA A 113 1.76 -7.19 5.67
C ALA A 113 2.67 -6.18 4.98
N LEU A 114 2.12 -5.01 4.62
CA LEU A 114 2.91 -3.97 3.97
C LEU A 114 3.88 -3.31 4.95
N VAL A 115 5.09 -3.04 4.45
CA VAL A 115 6.19 -2.38 5.16
C VAL A 115 6.11 -0.87 4.94
N LYS A 116 6.54 -0.07 5.92
CA LYS A 116 6.67 1.38 5.69
C LYS A 116 7.57 1.64 4.47
N PRO A 117 7.21 2.56 3.61
CA PRO A 117 6.20 3.62 3.80
C PRO A 117 4.77 3.27 3.38
N TYR A 118 4.51 2.06 2.89
CA TYR A 118 3.19 1.67 2.34
C TYR A 118 2.28 1.01 3.39
N GLY A 119 2.83 0.54 4.50
CA GLY A 119 2.11 -0.13 5.58
C GLY A 119 2.55 0.28 6.99
N ALA A 120 2.19 -0.53 8.00
CA ALA A 120 2.43 -0.20 9.40
C ALA A 120 3.82 -0.62 9.92
N LEU A 121 4.40 -1.70 9.36
CA LEU A 121 5.63 -2.28 9.89
C LEU A 121 6.86 -1.45 9.52
N THR A 122 7.72 -1.19 10.51
CA THR A 122 9.05 -0.61 10.29
C THR A 122 10.04 -1.67 9.82
N LEU A 123 11.13 -1.28 9.14
CA LEU A 123 12.17 -2.21 8.71
C LEU A 123 12.81 -2.98 9.89
N ALA A 124 12.93 -2.36 11.07
CA ALA A 124 13.43 -3.04 12.26
C ALA A 124 12.46 -4.16 12.71
N GLN A 125 11.17 -3.88 12.77
CA GLN A 125 10.15 -4.91 13.09
C GLN A 125 10.10 -6.04 12.05
N VAL A 126 10.24 -5.70 10.77
CA VAL A 126 10.34 -6.70 9.68
C VAL A 126 11.52 -7.63 9.91
N ARG A 127 12.69 -7.06 10.22
CA ARG A 127 13.90 -7.83 10.52
C ARG A 127 13.74 -8.74 11.74
N GLU A 128 13.18 -8.25 12.83
CA GLU A 128 12.93 -9.02 14.05
C GLU A 128 12.04 -10.25 13.79
N VAL A 129 10.97 -10.10 12.95
CA VAL A 129 10.10 -11.23 12.61
C VAL A 129 10.83 -12.28 11.77
N PHE A 130 11.67 -11.86 10.81
CA PHE A 130 12.47 -12.79 10.02
C PHE A 130 13.58 -13.46 10.84
N GLU A 131 14.23 -12.73 11.76
CA GLU A 131 15.22 -13.30 12.67
C GLU A 131 14.62 -14.39 13.56
N GLU A 132 13.38 -14.19 14.05
CA GLU A 132 12.69 -15.20 14.87
C GLU A 132 12.51 -16.52 14.11
N GLN A 133 11.97 -16.48 12.89
CA GLN A 133 11.75 -17.69 12.08
C GLN A 133 13.07 -18.31 11.64
N ALA A 134 14.00 -17.51 11.12
CA ALA A 134 15.28 -17.96 10.63
C ALA A 134 16.11 -18.66 11.71
N ARG A 135 16.12 -18.14 12.94
CA ARG A 135 16.82 -18.74 14.08
C ARG A 135 16.39 -20.19 14.32
N VAL A 136 15.07 -20.43 14.33
CA VAL A 136 14.52 -21.78 14.54
C VAL A 136 14.94 -22.73 13.42
N LEU A 137 14.89 -22.29 12.16
CA LEU A 137 15.30 -23.10 11.01
C LEU A 137 16.80 -23.42 11.03
N LEU A 138 17.65 -22.45 11.39
CA LEU A 138 19.09 -22.64 11.52
C LEU A 138 19.42 -23.63 12.64
N GLU A 139 18.78 -23.50 13.81
CA GLU A 139 18.93 -24.44 14.92
C GLU A 139 18.43 -25.86 14.57
N ALA A 140 17.42 -25.97 13.71
CA ALA A 140 16.93 -27.25 13.21
C ALA A 140 17.87 -27.89 12.16
N GLY A 141 18.95 -27.21 11.76
CA GLY A 141 20.01 -27.73 10.92
C GLY A 141 19.67 -27.84 9.45
N VAL A 142 18.98 -26.83 8.88
CA VAL A 142 18.80 -26.72 7.41
C VAL A 142 20.15 -26.52 6.71
N ASP A 143 20.30 -26.97 5.46
CA ASP A 143 21.54 -26.83 4.68
C ASP A 143 21.68 -25.47 4.03
N LEU A 144 20.55 -24.82 3.76
CA LEU A 144 20.44 -23.45 3.20
C LEU A 144 19.11 -22.83 3.58
N VAL A 145 18.96 -21.52 3.36
CA VAL A 145 17.69 -20.79 3.52
C VAL A 145 17.23 -20.32 2.14
N VAL A 146 15.94 -20.50 1.83
CA VAL A 146 15.27 -19.96 0.64
C VAL A 146 14.28 -18.89 1.09
N LEU A 147 14.56 -17.67 0.70
CA LEU A 147 13.67 -16.52 0.82
C LEU A 147 12.90 -16.40 -0.50
N GLU A 148 11.61 -16.72 -0.52
CA GLU A 148 10.87 -16.88 -1.77
C GLU A 148 9.57 -16.10 -1.83
N THR A 149 9.17 -15.73 -3.06
CA THR A 149 7.88 -15.09 -3.36
C THR A 149 7.76 -13.65 -2.79
N PHE A 150 8.88 -12.94 -2.69
CA PHE A 150 8.88 -11.56 -2.23
C PHE A 150 8.47 -10.60 -3.36
N GLY A 151 7.42 -9.79 -3.10
CA GLY A 151 7.00 -8.71 -4.00
C GLY A 151 7.67 -7.37 -3.71
N SER A 152 8.23 -7.19 -2.50
CA SER A 152 8.88 -5.96 -2.04
C SER A 152 10.38 -6.16 -1.87
N LEU A 153 11.18 -5.35 -2.59
CA LEU A 153 12.63 -5.35 -2.45
C LEU A 153 13.09 -4.96 -1.05
N LEU A 154 12.41 -4.00 -0.41
CA LEU A 154 12.73 -3.57 0.96
C LEU A 154 12.57 -4.71 1.95
N GLU A 155 11.45 -5.44 1.85
CA GLU A 155 11.15 -6.58 2.71
C GLU A 155 12.14 -7.73 2.47
N ALA A 156 12.39 -8.09 1.20
CA ALA A 156 13.33 -9.14 0.83
C ALA A 156 14.76 -8.84 1.32
N ALA A 157 15.22 -7.60 1.19
CA ALA A 157 16.54 -7.19 1.66
C ALA A 157 16.66 -7.29 3.20
N GLU A 158 15.61 -6.95 3.95
CA GLU A 158 15.60 -7.14 5.40
C GLU A 158 15.58 -8.62 5.80
N ALA A 159 14.87 -9.49 5.06
CA ALA A 159 14.92 -10.93 5.26
C ALA A 159 16.34 -11.50 5.03
N VAL A 160 17.03 -11.09 3.97
CA VAL A 160 18.43 -11.46 3.72
C VAL A 160 19.33 -11.00 4.87
N ARG A 161 19.21 -9.75 5.32
CA ARG A 161 19.99 -9.20 6.44
C ARG A 161 19.74 -9.92 7.75
N ALA A 162 18.48 -10.31 8.02
CA ALA A 162 18.08 -11.06 9.20
C ALA A 162 18.79 -12.43 9.24
N VAL A 163 18.72 -13.20 8.16
CA VAL A 163 19.41 -14.50 8.07
C VAL A 163 20.92 -14.33 8.16
N ARG A 164 21.49 -13.37 7.43
CA ARG A 164 22.95 -13.14 7.39
C ARG A 164 23.48 -12.64 8.73
N GLY A 165 22.69 -11.89 9.49
CA GLY A 165 23.02 -11.45 10.85
C GLY A 165 23.08 -12.61 11.87
N LEU A 166 22.31 -13.69 11.64
CA LEU A 166 22.32 -14.88 12.48
C LEU A 166 23.41 -15.89 12.08
N SER A 167 23.75 -15.97 10.80
CA SER A 167 24.78 -16.89 10.28
C SER A 167 25.52 -16.27 9.10
N GLY A 168 26.84 -16.11 9.25
CA GLY A 168 27.72 -15.66 8.19
C GLY A 168 27.87 -16.66 7.03
N ASP A 169 27.72 -17.97 7.32
CA ASP A 169 28.12 -19.05 6.42
C ASP A 169 26.95 -19.79 5.75
N ILE A 170 25.73 -19.71 6.28
CA ILE A 170 24.58 -20.40 5.67
C ILE A 170 24.34 -19.89 4.24
N PRO A 171 24.19 -20.75 3.22
CA PRO A 171 23.80 -20.32 1.89
C PRO A 171 22.39 -19.73 1.90
N ILE A 172 22.20 -18.57 1.21
CA ILE A 172 20.93 -17.89 1.08
C ILE A 172 20.55 -17.81 -0.41
N VAL A 173 19.42 -18.39 -0.77
CA VAL A 173 18.75 -18.20 -2.06
C VAL A 173 17.64 -17.17 -1.85
N ALA A 174 17.72 -16.02 -2.52
CA ALA A 174 16.71 -14.96 -2.41
C ALA A 174 15.98 -14.77 -3.75
N GLN A 175 14.69 -15.01 -3.74
CA GLN A 175 13.83 -14.97 -4.93
C GLN A 175 12.74 -13.94 -4.79
N MET A 176 12.50 -13.20 -5.87
CA MET A 176 11.44 -12.21 -5.97
C MET A 176 10.42 -12.56 -7.04
N THR A 177 9.23 -12.04 -6.89
CA THR A 177 8.18 -12.09 -7.90
C THR A 177 8.23 -10.86 -8.78
N PHE A 178 8.07 -11.06 -10.09
CA PHE A 178 8.00 -9.99 -11.08
C PHE A 178 6.74 -10.16 -11.93
N LEU A 179 6.25 -9.06 -12.47
CA LEU A 179 5.22 -9.02 -13.50
C LEU A 179 5.85 -9.27 -14.88
N ALA A 180 5.06 -9.44 -15.92
CA ALA A 180 5.53 -9.76 -17.28
C ALA A 180 6.47 -8.67 -17.88
N ASP A 181 6.41 -7.45 -17.38
CA ASP A 181 7.32 -6.35 -17.75
C ASP A 181 8.69 -6.42 -17.05
N GLY A 182 8.90 -7.39 -16.16
CA GLY A 182 10.14 -7.58 -15.39
C GLY A 182 10.29 -6.65 -14.18
N ARG A 183 9.17 -6.08 -13.69
CA ARG A 183 9.14 -5.24 -12.48
C ARG A 183 8.39 -5.93 -11.34
N THR A 184 8.74 -5.59 -10.11
CA THR A 184 7.97 -5.98 -8.93
C THR A 184 6.65 -5.21 -8.87
N ALA A 185 5.74 -5.62 -7.99
CA ALA A 185 4.50 -4.87 -7.72
C ALA A 185 4.74 -3.44 -7.20
N PHE A 186 5.96 -3.12 -6.75
CA PHE A 186 6.37 -1.79 -6.28
C PHE A 186 7.25 -1.05 -7.30
N GLY A 187 7.40 -1.59 -8.52
CA GLY A 187 8.03 -0.93 -9.65
C GLY A 187 9.55 -1.14 -9.80
N GLU A 188 10.21 -1.86 -8.87
CA GLU A 188 11.63 -2.16 -9.03
C GLU A 188 11.87 -3.17 -10.16
N SER A 189 12.82 -2.87 -11.04
CA SER A 189 13.19 -3.81 -12.11
C SER A 189 14.00 -4.99 -11.57
N ALA A 190 13.86 -6.16 -12.19
CA ALA A 190 14.66 -7.34 -11.85
C ALA A 190 16.16 -7.07 -11.97
N ALA A 191 16.59 -6.24 -12.95
CA ALA A 191 17.97 -5.82 -13.14
C ALA A 191 18.52 -4.97 -11.98
N HIS A 192 17.66 -4.31 -11.20
CA HIS A 192 18.03 -3.57 -9.98
C HIS A 192 17.87 -4.43 -8.72
N ALA A 193 16.75 -5.13 -8.61
CA ALA A 193 16.39 -5.86 -7.40
C ALA A 193 17.36 -7.02 -7.09
N LEU A 194 17.70 -7.84 -8.09
CA LEU A 194 18.51 -9.02 -7.86
C LEU A 194 19.97 -8.69 -7.44
N PRO A 195 20.68 -7.73 -8.06
CA PRO A 195 21.97 -7.29 -7.54
C PRO A 195 21.90 -6.70 -6.13
N THR A 196 20.82 -5.98 -5.80
CA THR A 196 20.61 -5.41 -4.47
C THR A 196 20.49 -6.50 -3.40
N LEU A 197 19.79 -7.61 -3.68
CA LEU A 197 19.71 -8.75 -2.77
C LEU A 197 21.07 -9.46 -2.61
N HIS A 198 21.85 -9.57 -3.68
CA HIS A 198 23.22 -10.10 -3.61
C HIS A 198 24.11 -9.23 -2.72
N LEU A 199 24.05 -7.92 -2.89
CA LEU A 199 24.79 -6.96 -2.04
C LEU A 199 24.33 -6.99 -0.59
N ALA A 200 23.05 -7.33 -0.32
CA ALA A 200 22.54 -7.51 1.02
C ALA A 200 23.05 -8.81 1.69
N GLY A 201 23.64 -9.74 0.92
CA GLY A 201 24.25 -10.98 1.41
C GLY A 201 23.67 -12.27 0.87
N ALA A 202 22.79 -12.26 -0.15
CA ALA A 202 22.30 -13.46 -0.79
C ALA A 202 23.39 -14.12 -1.66
N ASP A 203 23.56 -15.45 -1.55
CA ASP A 203 24.51 -16.23 -2.36
C ASP A 203 23.95 -16.51 -3.76
N VAL A 204 22.65 -16.73 -3.87
CA VAL A 204 21.91 -16.96 -5.12
C VAL A 204 20.74 -15.99 -5.15
N VAL A 205 20.46 -15.39 -6.29
CA VAL A 205 19.29 -14.51 -6.47
C VAL A 205 18.42 -15.03 -7.62
N GLY A 206 17.13 -14.71 -7.62
CA GLY A 206 16.31 -15.29 -8.67
C GLY A 206 14.89 -14.81 -8.75
N VAL A 207 14.14 -15.49 -9.63
CA VAL A 207 12.74 -15.20 -9.97
C VAL A 207 11.89 -16.42 -9.63
N ASN A 208 10.78 -16.22 -8.91
CA ASN A 208 9.83 -17.30 -8.66
C ASN A 208 8.38 -16.81 -8.65
N CYS A 209 7.44 -17.74 -8.84
CA CYS A 209 6.01 -17.51 -8.73
C CYS A 209 5.46 -16.44 -9.71
N THR A 210 4.19 -16.06 -9.55
CA THR A 210 3.43 -15.04 -10.31
C THR A 210 3.22 -15.40 -11.78
N LEU A 211 4.27 -15.68 -12.54
CA LEU A 211 4.25 -15.93 -13.99
C LEU A 211 4.33 -17.41 -14.32
N GLY A 212 3.79 -17.77 -15.48
CA GLY A 212 4.00 -19.09 -16.11
C GLY A 212 5.41 -19.22 -16.73
N PRO A 213 5.78 -20.42 -17.26
CA PRO A 213 7.12 -20.70 -17.75
C PRO A 213 7.60 -19.74 -18.84
N GLN A 214 6.73 -19.40 -19.82
CA GLN A 214 7.09 -18.54 -20.94
C GLN A 214 7.50 -17.14 -20.48
N GLU A 215 6.63 -16.46 -19.74
CA GLU A 215 6.88 -15.08 -19.31
C GLU A 215 8.03 -15.02 -18.29
N THR A 216 8.11 -16.03 -17.40
CA THR A 216 9.28 -16.16 -16.52
C THR A 216 10.58 -16.29 -17.32
N HIS A 217 10.57 -17.05 -18.43
CA HIS A 217 11.73 -17.17 -19.31
C HIS A 217 12.05 -15.83 -20.00
N GLU A 218 11.05 -15.08 -20.43
CA GLU A 218 11.24 -13.75 -21.01
C GLU A 218 11.87 -12.76 -20.02
N VAL A 219 11.38 -12.72 -18.77
CA VAL A 219 11.97 -11.90 -17.70
C VAL A 219 13.40 -12.36 -17.41
N PHE A 220 13.61 -13.68 -17.24
CA PHE A 220 14.91 -14.27 -16.90
C PHE A 220 15.97 -14.02 -17.98
N SER A 221 15.60 -14.13 -19.25
CA SER A 221 16.49 -13.94 -20.40
C SER A 221 16.94 -12.49 -20.60
N ARG A 222 16.17 -11.53 -20.06
CA ARG A 222 16.51 -10.09 -20.09
C ARG A 222 17.38 -9.65 -18.91
N LEU A 223 17.69 -10.55 -17.96
CA LEU A 223 18.55 -10.22 -16.83
C LEU A 223 19.97 -9.89 -17.32
N PRO A 224 20.59 -8.81 -16.78
CA PRO A 224 21.95 -8.43 -17.21
C PRO A 224 22.98 -9.50 -16.86
N GLU A 225 23.94 -9.73 -17.74
CA GLU A 225 25.08 -10.62 -17.50
C GLU A 225 25.99 -10.13 -16.35
N THR A 226 25.88 -8.86 -15.99
CA THR A 226 26.62 -8.24 -14.89
C THR A 226 26.18 -8.71 -13.49
N ILE A 227 25.09 -9.49 -13.37
CA ILE A 227 24.70 -10.07 -12.08
C ILE A 227 25.75 -11.13 -11.72
N ALA A 228 26.56 -10.85 -10.70
CA ALA A 228 27.66 -11.71 -10.28
C ALA A 228 27.18 -13.00 -9.57
N ALA A 229 26.00 -12.97 -8.95
CA ALA A 229 25.44 -14.12 -8.24
C ALA A 229 24.93 -15.20 -9.20
N PRO A 230 25.01 -16.49 -8.84
CA PRO A 230 24.25 -17.55 -9.47
C PRO A 230 22.75 -17.23 -9.46
N LEU A 231 22.02 -17.68 -10.50
CA LEU A 231 20.60 -17.38 -10.64
C LEU A 231 19.72 -18.60 -10.39
N SER A 232 18.59 -18.38 -9.73
CA SER A 232 17.52 -19.38 -9.55
C SER A 232 16.26 -18.97 -10.30
N VAL A 233 15.47 -19.98 -10.77
CA VAL A 233 14.20 -19.74 -11.46
C VAL A 233 13.19 -20.84 -11.14
N MET A 234 12.00 -20.43 -10.66
CA MET A 234 10.92 -21.34 -10.25
C MET A 234 9.56 -20.79 -10.70
N PRO A 235 9.12 -21.03 -11.95
CA PRO A 235 7.84 -20.55 -12.48
C PRO A 235 6.66 -21.31 -11.87
N ASN A 236 5.46 -20.72 -11.99
CA ASN A 236 4.20 -21.44 -11.78
C ASN A 236 3.92 -22.41 -12.94
N ALA A 237 3.05 -23.39 -12.72
CA ALA A 237 2.51 -24.23 -13.81
C ALA A 237 1.45 -23.47 -14.65
N GLY A 238 1.76 -22.25 -15.08
CA GLY A 238 0.87 -21.34 -15.78
C GLY A 238 0.11 -20.42 -14.84
N TYR A 239 -0.92 -19.73 -15.38
CA TYR A 239 -1.80 -18.88 -14.58
C TYR A 239 -2.87 -19.70 -13.85
N PRO A 240 -3.25 -19.31 -12.61
CA PRO A 240 -4.34 -19.97 -11.91
C PRO A 240 -5.68 -19.72 -12.60
N THR A 241 -6.46 -20.78 -12.78
CA THR A 241 -7.87 -20.72 -13.15
C THR A 241 -8.69 -21.21 -11.97
N VAL A 242 -9.75 -20.49 -11.59
CA VAL A 242 -10.61 -20.93 -10.49
C VAL A 242 -11.59 -21.98 -10.99
N ALA A 243 -11.50 -23.20 -10.47
CA ALA A 243 -12.46 -24.27 -10.70
C ALA A 243 -12.91 -24.84 -9.34
N HIS A 244 -14.23 -24.89 -9.12
CA HIS A 244 -14.82 -25.37 -7.86
C HIS A 244 -14.25 -24.70 -6.60
N GLY A 245 -13.97 -23.39 -6.66
CA GLY A 245 -13.41 -22.62 -5.53
C GLY A 245 -11.92 -22.87 -5.25
N ARG A 246 -11.22 -23.58 -6.13
CA ARG A 246 -9.77 -23.87 -6.00
C ARG A 246 -9.00 -23.33 -7.20
N ASN A 247 -7.78 -22.87 -6.96
CA ASN A 247 -6.87 -22.53 -8.04
C ASN A 247 -6.35 -23.79 -8.72
N VAL A 248 -6.58 -23.91 -10.03
CA VAL A 248 -6.09 -24.99 -10.88
C VAL A 248 -5.11 -24.40 -11.88
N TYR A 249 -4.01 -25.10 -12.11
CA TYR A 249 -2.95 -24.72 -13.04
C TYR A 249 -2.91 -25.74 -14.18
N LEU A 250 -2.77 -25.27 -15.43
CA LEU A 250 -3.04 -26.06 -16.62
C LEU A 250 -1.80 -26.41 -17.47
N SER A 251 -0.60 -25.93 -17.10
CA SER A 251 0.60 -26.28 -17.85
C SER A 251 0.90 -27.76 -17.72
N SER A 252 1.28 -28.41 -18.82
CA SER A 252 1.64 -29.83 -18.79
C SER A 252 3.08 -30.05 -18.27
N PRO A 253 3.40 -31.23 -17.75
CA PRO A 253 4.76 -31.60 -17.39
C PRO A 253 5.77 -31.45 -18.53
N ASP A 254 5.42 -31.83 -19.77
CA ASP A 254 6.30 -31.67 -20.92
C ASP A 254 6.58 -30.21 -21.26
N TYR A 255 5.60 -29.33 -21.10
CA TYR A 255 5.82 -27.89 -21.27
C TYR A 255 6.84 -27.33 -20.28
N LEU A 256 6.72 -27.68 -18.99
CA LEU A 256 7.72 -27.29 -17.99
C LEU A 256 9.09 -27.92 -18.25
N ARG A 257 9.16 -29.17 -18.78
CA ARG A 257 10.42 -29.82 -19.19
C ARG A 257 11.17 -29.00 -20.25
N GLU A 258 10.46 -28.50 -21.28
CA GLU A 258 11.06 -27.70 -22.33
C GLU A 258 11.63 -26.38 -21.76
N TYR A 259 10.89 -25.74 -20.87
CA TYR A 259 11.36 -24.52 -20.21
C TYR A 259 12.47 -24.76 -19.19
N ALA A 260 12.50 -25.91 -18.51
CA ALA A 260 13.62 -26.27 -17.64
C ALA A 260 14.94 -26.28 -18.42
N ARG A 261 14.92 -26.87 -19.63
CA ARG A 261 16.07 -26.84 -20.55
C ARG A 261 16.41 -25.40 -20.94
N ALA A 262 15.42 -24.59 -21.35
CA ALA A 262 15.64 -23.21 -21.76
C ALA A 262 16.22 -22.34 -20.64
N PHE A 263 15.76 -22.51 -19.40
CA PHE A 263 16.31 -21.82 -18.24
C PHE A 263 17.77 -22.21 -17.96
N ALA A 264 18.08 -23.49 -18.04
CA ALA A 264 19.46 -23.96 -17.88
C ALA A 264 20.37 -23.45 -18.99
N ASP A 265 19.88 -23.40 -20.25
CA ASP A 265 20.61 -22.81 -21.38
C ASP A 265 20.82 -21.30 -21.18
N ALA A 266 19.85 -20.59 -20.60
CA ALA A 266 19.97 -19.18 -20.22
C ALA A 266 20.85 -18.95 -18.97
N GLY A 267 21.44 -20.01 -18.39
CA GLY A 267 22.42 -19.91 -17.30
C GLY A 267 21.83 -19.96 -15.89
N ALA A 268 20.64 -20.50 -15.71
CA ALA A 268 20.11 -20.79 -14.37
C ALA A 268 21.00 -21.82 -13.65
N ALA A 269 21.31 -21.57 -12.38
CA ALA A 269 22.04 -22.47 -11.51
C ALA A 269 21.10 -23.36 -10.69
N ILE A 270 19.89 -22.86 -10.41
CA ILE A 270 18.82 -23.61 -9.76
C ILE A 270 17.57 -23.47 -10.63
N VAL A 271 16.93 -24.60 -10.94
CA VAL A 271 15.65 -24.66 -11.65
C VAL A 271 14.69 -25.46 -10.78
N GLY A 272 13.46 -25.03 -10.65
CA GLY A 272 12.42 -25.71 -9.87
C GLY A 272 11.05 -25.29 -10.29
N GLY A 273 10.04 -25.55 -9.46
CA GLY A 273 8.66 -25.15 -9.69
C GLY A 273 8.07 -24.37 -8.53
N CYS A 274 7.08 -23.54 -8.81
CA CYS A 274 6.28 -22.84 -7.81
C CYS A 274 4.81 -23.25 -7.94
N CYS A 275 3.85 -22.39 -7.66
CA CYS A 275 2.43 -22.73 -7.59
C CYS A 275 1.94 -23.60 -8.78
N GLY A 276 1.17 -24.63 -8.44
CA GLY A 276 0.59 -25.57 -9.41
C GLY A 276 1.53 -26.65 -9.94
N THR A 277 2.83 -26.59 -9.68
CA THR A 277 3.74 -27.69 -10.05
C THR A 277 3.57 -28.89 -9.12
N THR A 278 3.65 -30.07 -9.68
CA THR A 278 3.45 -31.36 -9.01
C THR A 278 4.71 -32.23 -9.16
N PRO A 279 4.83 -33.35 -8.43
CA PRO A 279 5.92 -34.32 -8.63
C PRO A 279 6.10 -34.78 -10.08
N GLU A 280 5.02 -34.84 -10.88
CA GLU A 280 5.11 -35.20 -12.31
C GLU A 280 5.84 -34.11 -13.12
N HIS A 281 5.59 -32.83 -12.82
CA HIS A 281 6.31 -31.72 -13.44
C HIS A 281 7.80 -31.78 -13.10
N ILE A 282 8.15 -31.97 -11.83
CA ILE A 282 9.53 -32.06 -11.38
C ILE A 282 10.23 -33.27 -12.02
N ARG A 283 9.54 -34.43 -12.12
CA ARG A 283 10.06 -35.61 -12.80
C ARG A 283 10.33 -35.36 -14.28
N ALA A 284 9.48 -34.62 -14.95
CA ALA A 284 9.69 -34.23 -16.34
C ALA A 284 10.89 -33.27 -16.48
N MET A 285 11.01 -32.28 -15.59
CA MET A 285 12.15 -31.34 -15.56
C MET A 285 13.47 -32.05 -15.23
N ALA A 286 13.45 -33.08 -14.37
CA ALA A 286 14.63 -33.88 -14.00
C ALA A 286 15.31 -34.51 -15.23
N ARG A 287 14.56 -34.87 -16.27
CA ARG A 287 15.11 -35.45 -17.52
C ARG A 287 16.04 -34.50 -18.25
N GLU A 288 15.88 -33.19 -18.07
CA GLU A 288 16.69 -32.14 -18.70
C GLU A 288 17.79 -31.59 -17.76
N ILE A 289 17.58 -31.68 -16.45
CA ILE A 289 18.44 -31.03 -15.44
C ILE A 289 19.42 -32.00 -14.78
N ALA A 290 19.05 -33.29 -14.59
CA ALA A 290 19.87 -34.21 -13.86
C ALA A 290 21.28 -34.34 -14.45
N GLY A 291 22.31 -34.06 -13.64
CA GLY A 291 23.72 -34.13 -14.06
C GLY A 291 24.15 -33.05 -15.05
N ARG A 292 23.32 -32.10 -15.34
CA ARG A 292 23.63 -31.00 -16.27
C ARG A 292 24.68 -30.08 -15.68
N LYS A 293 25.78 -29.90 -16.38
CA LYS A 293 26.83 -28.94 -16.00
C LYS A 293 26.37 -27.51 -16.23
N ARG A 294 26.82 -26.62 -15.37
CA ARG A 294 26.57 -25.18 -15.57
C ARG A 294 27.25 -24.69 -16.84
N SER A 295 26.50 -23.97 -17.67
CA SER A 295 27.03 -23.26 -18.84
C SER A 295 27.24 -21.77 -18.50
N LYS A 296 28.18 -21.11 -19.18
CA LYS A 296 28.21 -19.64 -19.14
C LYS A 296 26.92 -19.12 -19.75
N PRO A 297 26.29 -18.09 -19.15
CA PRO A 297 25.03 -17.57 -19.66
C PRO A 297 25.19 -17.08 -21.11
N SER A 298 24.37 -17.62 -22.02
CA SER A 298 24.18 -17.05 -23.36
C SER A 298 22.95 -16.14 -23.30
N ARG A 299 23.09 -14.99 -22.66
CA ARG A 299 22.05 -13.97 -22.62
C ARG A 299 22.41 -12.89 -23.63
N VAL A 300 21.49 -12.61 -24.55
CA VAL A 300 21.63 -11.47 -25.44
C VAL A 300 21.39 -10.22 -24.59
N ALA A 301 22.43 -9.43 -24.39
CA ALA A 301 22.30 -8.13 -23.78
C ALA A 301 21.49 -7.20 -24.71
N THR A 302 20.18 -7.31 -24.68
CA THR A 302 19.35 -6.17 -25.09
C THR A 302 19.37 -5.20 -23.92
N VAL A 303 20.31 -4.26 -23.96
CA VAL A 303 20.19 -3.04 -23.18
C VAL A 303 18.94 -2.35 -23.70
N SER A 304 17.79 -2.66 -23.07
CA SER A 304 16.70 -1.71 -23.10
C SER A 304 17.18 -0.56 -22.22
N GLU A 305 17.61 0.53 -22.86
CA GLU A 305 17.66 1.82 -22.18
C GLU A 305 16.39 1.95 -21.34
N PRO A 306 16.48 2.49 -20.10
CA PRO A 306 15.28 2.84 -19.36
C PRO A 306 14.42 3.63 -20.33
N ALA A 307 13.19 3.18 -20.57
CA ALA A 307 12.30 3.86 -21.49
C ALA A 307 12.36 5.33 -21.11
N ALA A 308 12.90 6.14 -22.02
CA ALA A 308 13.00 7.57 -21.82
C ALA A 308 11.63 8.01 -21.38
N ALA A 309 11.56 8.73 -20.26
CA ALA A 309 10.30 9.25 -19.74
C ALA A 309 9.52 9.74 -20.96
N ALA A 310 8.31 9.19 -21.17
CA ALA A 310 7.50 9.54 -22.33
C ALA A 310 7.54 11.06 -22.48
N PRO A 311 7.72 11.59 -23.69
CA PRO A 311 7.78 13.04 -23.88
C PRO A 311 6.58 13.63 -23.14
N PRO A 312 6.75 14.76 -22.42
CA PRO A 312 5.67 15.34 -21.65
C PRO A 312 4.46 15.44 -22.57
N GLY A 313 3.40 14.71 -22.25
CA GLY A 313 2.14 14.79 -22.96
C GLY A 313 1.69 16.25 -23.02
N PRO A 314 0.70 16.60 -23.86
CA PRO A 314 0.24 17.97 -24.01
C PRO A 314 0.00 18.55 -22.61
N ALA A 315 0.50 19.78 -22.39
CA ALA A 315 0.48 20.44 -21.07
C ALA A 315 -0.88 20.27 -20.40
N VAL A 316 -0.92 19.51 -19.29
CA VAL A 316 -2.17 19.22 -18.59
C VAL A 316 -2.70 20.55 -18.05
N GLU A 317 -3.90 20.94 -18.48
CA GLU A 317 -4.51 22.20 -18.10
C GLU A 317 -4.60 22.29 -16.57
N THR A 318 -3.90 23.28 -15.99
CA THR A 318 -3.87 23.49 -14.54
C THR A 318 -5.22 24.03 -14.08
N SER A 319 -5.87 23.38 -13.10
CA SER A 319 -7.15 23.80 -12.56
C SER A 319 -7.09 25.20 -11.92
N ARG A 320 -8.23 25.91 -11.86
CA ARG A 320 -8.33 27.20 -11.17
C ARG A 320 -7.96 27.07 -9.69
N PHE A 321 -8.44 26.05 -9.02
CA PHE A 321 -8.14 25.79 -7.62
C PHE A 321 -6.63 25.61 -7.40
N LYS A 322 -5.96 24.83 -8.24
CA LYS A 322 -4.51 24.62 -8.15
C LYS A 322 -3.73 25.93 -8.39
N ARG A 323 -4.18 26.78 -9.31
CA ARG A 323 -3.58 28.11 -9.51
C ARG A 323 -3.73 29.00 -8.28
N LEU A 324 -4.92 29.02 -7.65
CA LEU A 324 -5.16 29.77 -6.42
C LEU A 324 -4.30 29.28 -5.25
N LEU A 325 -4.11 27.98 -5.11
CA LEU A 325 -3.20 27.41 -4.10
C LEU A 325 -1.75 27.85 -4.33
N ALA A 326 -1.33 27.98 -5.58
CA ALA A 326 0.02 28.40 -5.94
C ALA A 326 0.26 29.91 -5.79
N ASP A 327 -0.79 30.72 -5.84
CA ASP A 327 -0.68 32.20 -5.70
C ASP A 327 -0.52 32.60 -4.23
N PRO A 328 0.65 33.15 -3.81
CA PRO A 328 0.87 33.54 -2.41
C PRO A 328 -0.07 34.64 -1.90
N SER A 329 -0.63 35.44 -2.80
CA SER A 329 -1.53 36.54 -2.49
C SER A 329 -3.00 36.14 -2.37
N ALA A 330 -3.35 34.94 -2.86
CA ALA A 330 -4.73 34.48 -2.85
C ALA A 330 -5.15 33.95 -1.49
N PHE A 331 -6.32 34.40 -1.01
CA PHE A 331 -7.02 33.76 0.11
C PHE A 331 -8.01 32.73 -0.43
N VAL A 332 -7.74 31.45 -0.17
CA VAL A 332 -8.50 30.34 -0.75
C VAL A 332 -9.66 29.97 0.16
N VAL A 333 -10.87 29.90 -0.40
CA VAL A 333 -12.08 29.51 0.32
C VAL A 333 -12.60 28.19 -0.22
N THR A 334 -12.76 27.20 0.66
CA THR A 334 -13.43 25.95 0.36
C THR A 334 -14.59 25.69 1.32
N SER A 335 -15.56 24.89 0.88
CA SER A 335 -16.67 24.48 1.73
C SER A 335 -16.95 22.99 1.56
N GLU A 336 -17.44 22.34 2.62
CA GLU A 336 -17.78 20.93 2.62
C GLU A 336 -19.19 20.68 2.09
N VAL A 337 -19.35 19.60 1.32
CA VAL A 337 -20.65 19.07 0.87
C VAL A 337 -20.67 17.57 1.17
N GLU A 338 -21.67 17.13 1.94
CA GLU A 338 -21.89 15.71 2.21
C GLU A 338 -22.65 15.05 1.05
N PRO A 339 -22.18 13.89 0.53
CA PRO A 339 -22.97 13.08 -0.38
C PRO A 339 -24.28 12.58 0.26
N PRO A 340 -25.34 12.38 -0.53
CA PRO A 340 -26.60 11.84 -0.03
C PRO A 340 -26.48 10.38 0.44
N ARG A 341 -27.41 9.94 1.27
CA ARG A 341 -27.53 8.51 1.66
C ARG A 341 -28.09 7.62 0.55
N GLY A 342 -28.81 8.21 -0.38
CA GLY A 342 -29.43 7.54 -1.51
C GLY A 342 -28.83 7.97 -2.84
N VAL A 343 -29.59 7.77 -3.92
CA VAL A 343 -29.15 8.00 -5.31
C VAL A 343 -29.43 9.43 -5.82
N ASP A 344 -30.17 10.24 -5.08
CA ASP A 344 -30.52 11.61 -5.48
C ASP A 344 -29.47 12.61 -4.98
N ALA A 345 -28.69 13.18 -5.91
CA ALA A 345 -27.67 14.17 -5.63
C ALA A 345 -28.17 15.62 -5.67
N ALA A 346 -29.44 15.87 -5.92
CA ALA A 346 -29.97 17.24 -6.12
C ALA A 346 -29.65 18.18 -4.94
N GLY A 347 -29.77 17.69 -3.69
CA GLY A 347 -29.44 18.47 -2.49
C GLY A 347 -27.96 18.85 -2.41
N ALA A 348 -27.05 17.96 -2.79
CA ALA A 348 -25.61 18.24 -2.82
C ALA A 348 -25.24 19.23 -3.93
N ILE A 349 -25.86 19.11 -5.11
CA ILE A 349 -25.68 20.03 -6.23
C ILE A 349 -26.19 21.44 -5.84
N GLU A 350 -27.34 21.53 -5.19
CA GLU A 350 -27.89 22.82 -4.73
C GLU A 350 -27.01 23.45 -3.64
N ALA A 351 -26.48 22.68 -2.72
CA ALA A 351 -25.51 23.16 -1.73
C ALA A 351 -24.26 23.74 -2.41
N ALA A 352 -23.75 23.09 -3.45
CA ALA A 352 -22.62 23.57 -4.23
C ALA A 352 -22.95 24.84 -5.02
N ARG A 353 -24.17 24.98 -5.59
CA ARG A 353 -24.62 26.23 -6.23
C ARG A 353 -24.62 27.41 -5.25
N ARG A 354 -25.14 27.21 -4.03
CA ARG A 354 -25.12 28.22 -2.96
C ARG A 354 -23.70 28.58 -2.54
N ALA A 355 -22.82 27.57 -2.39
CA ALA A 355 -21.41 27.80 -2.08
C ALA A 355 -20.72 28.62 -3.18
N ARG A 356 -20.96 28.31 -4.46
CA ARG A 356 -20.46 29.11 -5.59
C ARG A 356 -20.96 30.56 -5.55
N ALA A 357 -22.26 30.75 -5.32
CA ALA A 357 -22.85 32.10 -5.20
C ALA A 357 -22.25 32.90 -4.02
N ALA A 358 -21.88 32.22 -2.93
CA ALA A 358 -21.19 32.78 -1.79
C ALA A 358 -19.70 33.11 -2.04
N GLY A 359 -19.13 32.77 -3.21
CA GLY A 359 -17.73 33.04 -3.55
C GLY A 359 -16.76 31.94 -3.10
N VAL A 360 -17.22 30.71 -2.84
CA VAL A 360 -16.37 29.54 -2.58
C VAL A 360 -15.63 29.14 -3.86
N HIS A 361 -14.35 28.84 -3.75
CA HIS A 361 -13.48 28.51 -4.88
C HIS A 361 -13.54 27.04 -5.28
N ALA A 362 -13.72 26.12 -4.30
CA ALA A 362 -13.94 24.69 -4.52
C ALA A 362 -14.75 24.09 -3.36
N VAL A 363 -15.48 23.00 -3.63
CA VAL A 363 -16.18 22.25 -2.58
C VAL A 363 -15.48 20.93 -2.30
N ASN A 364 -15.35 20.58 -1.02
CA ASN A 364 -14.90 19.26 -0.59
C ASN A 364 -16.09 18.31 -0.55
N VAL A 365 -15.98 17.18 -1.22
CA VAL A 365 -16.99 16.11 -1.19
C VAL A 365 -16.49 14.98 -0.30
N THR A 366 -17.17 14.77 0.84
CA THR A 366 -16.75 13.82 1.88
C THR A 366 -16.89 12.36 1.45
N ASP A 367 -16.02 11.49 1.97
CA ASP A 367 -16.01 10.05 1.67
C ASP A 367 -16.50 9.24 2.89
N ASN A 368 -17.77 8.84 2.87
CA ASN A 368 -18.41 8.07 3.94
C ASN A 368 -18.09 8.62 5.37
N PRO A 369 -18.43 9.90 5.65
CA PRO A 369 -18.11 10.53 6.93
C PRO A 369 -18.74 9.75 8.10
N MET A 370 -18.01 9.68 9.21
CA MET A 370 -18.35 8.87 10.39
C MET A 370 -18.56 7.38 10.07
N ALA A 371 -17.87 6.86 9.05
CA ALA A 371 -18.01 5.47 8.57
C ALA A 371 -19.46 5.08 8.23
N ARG A 372 -20.26 6.02 7.74
CA ARG A 372 -21.66 5.81 7.34
C ARG A 372 -21.82 5.84 5.85
N LEU A 373 -22.65 4.93 5.33
CA LEU A 373 -22.88 4.80 3.89
C LEU A 373 -23.40 6.11 3.27
N ARG A 374 -22.73 6.52 2.20
CA ARG A 374 -23.07 7.65 1.32
C ARG A 374 -22.86 7.27 -0.14
N MET A 375 -23.45 8.05 -1.05
CA MET A 375 -23.08 7.99 -2.48
C MET A 375 -21.57 8.25 -2.63
N SER A 376 -20.94 7.63 -3.62
CA SER A 376 -19.50 7.82 -3.92
C SER A 376 -19.13 9.31 -4.00
N SER A 377 -18.10 9.70 -3.26
CA SER A 377 -17.54 11.06 -3.29
C SER A 377 -17.13 11.49 -4.70
N ILE A 378 -16.54 10.58 -5.48
CA ILE A 378 -16.13 10.81 -6.88
C ILE A 378 -17.35 11.08 -7.76
N ALA A 379 -18.40 10.27 -7.64
CA ALA A 379 -19.63 10.45 -8.43
C ALA A 379 -20.29 11.81 -8.13
N VAL A 380 -20.46 12.15 -6.84
CA VAL A 380 -21.07 13.42 -6.44
C VAL A 380 -20.20 14.61 -6.85
N ALA A 381 -18.87 14.53 -6.72
CA ALA A 381 -17.95 15.57 -7.15
C ALA A 381 -18.04 15.83 -8.66
N ALA A 382 -18.09 14.77 -9.47
CA ALA A 382 -18.25 14.90 -10.92
C ALA A 382 -19.60 15.52 -11.30
N LEU A 383 -20.70 15.13 -10.63
CA LEU A 383 -22.01 15.73 -10.82
C LEU A 383 -22.02 17.23 -10.45
N ILE A 384 -21.45 17.58 -9.30
CA ILE A 384 -21.34 18.98 -8.87
C ILE A 384 -20.54 19.79 -9.89
N GLN A 385 -19.38 19.33 -10.31
CA GLN A 385 -18.52 20.04 -11.26
C GLN A 385 -19.23 20.25 -12.60
N ARG A 386 -19.90 19.21 -13.11
CA ARG A 386 -20.67 19.27 -14.37
C ARG A 386 -21.85 20.24 -14.29
N GLU A 387 -22.64 20.19 -13.20
CA GLU A 387 -23.90 20.93 -13.08
C GLU A 387 -23.70 22.37 -12.59
N THR A 388 -22.57 22.66 -11.93
CA THR A 388 -22.36 23.98 -11.32
C THR A 388 -21.14 24.71 -11.88
N GLY A 389 -20.21 24.01 -12.53
CA GLY A 389 -18.90 24.56 -12.94
C GLY A 389 -17.98 24.90 -11.75
N LEU A 390 -18.35 24.53 -10.51
CA LEU A 390 -17.51 24.72 -9.32
C LEU A 390 -16.58 23.50 -9.18
N GLU A 391 -15.28 23.74 -9.04
CA GLU A 391 -14.31 22.66 -8.85
C GLU A 391 -14.59 21.91 -7.53
N ALA A 392 -14.34 20.58 -7.56
CA ALA A 392 -14.51 19.73 -6.39
C ALA A 392 -13.18 19.12 -5.95
N VAL A 393 -12.95 19.12 -4.64
CA VAL A 393 -11.91 18.37 -3.94
C VAL A 393 -12.52 17.07 -3.46
N VAL A 394 -12.09 15.95 -4.03
CA VAL A 394 -12.61 14.64 -3.67
C VAL A 394 -11.88 14.13 -2.43
N GLN A 395 -12.61 13.84 -1.36
CA GLN A 395 -12.02 13.09 -0.24
C GLN A 395 -11.92 11.61 -0.62
N ILE A 396 -10.76 11.02 -0.39
CA ILE A 396 -10.50 9.59 -0.59
C ILE A 396 -9.93 9.02 0.71
N THR A 397 -10.54 7.95 1.20
CA THR A 397 -10.10 7.28 2.43
C THR A 397 -9.44 5.93 2.14
N THR A 398 -8.43 5.58 2.94
CA THR A 398 -7.77 4.26 2.86
C THR A 398 -8.55 3.16 3.57
N ARG A 399 -9.59 3.52 4.34
CA ARG A 399 -10.36 2.60 5.19
C ARG A 399 -11.07 1.50 4.43
N ASP A 400 -11.70 1.83 3.29
CA ASP A 400 -12.66 0.96 2.61
C ASP A 400 -12.11 0.33 1.32
N ARG A 401 -10.88 0.66 0.94
CA ARG A 401 -10.30 0.32 -0.38
C ARG A 401 -8.95 -0.38 -0.25
N ASN A 402 -8.74 -1.41 -1.06
CA ASN A 402 -7.41 -1.97 -1.27
C ASN A 402 -6.58 -1.10 -2.24
N VAL A 403 -5.30 -1.44 -2.40
CA VAL A 403 -4.35 -0.70 -3.26
C VAL A 403 -4.86 -0.56 -4.70
N LEU A 404 -5.44 -1.62 -5.27
CA LEU A 404 -5.97 -1.58 -6.64
C LEU A 404 -7.19 -0.65 -6.73
N GLY A 405 -8.12 -0.75 -5.77
CA GLY A 405 -9.30 0.11 -5.69
C GLY A 405 -8.95 1.59 -5.54
N LEU A 406 -7.94 1.92 -4.70
CA LEU A 406 -7.47 3.30 -4.53
C LEU A 406 -6.92 3.89 -5.85
N GLN A 407 -6.12 3.14 -6.58
CA GLN A 407 -5.57 3.57 -7.86
C GLN A 407 -6.65 3.71 -8.94
N SER A 408 -7.55 2.72 -9.02
CA SER A 408 -8.68 2.73 -9.97
C SER A 408 -9.59 3.94 -9.73
N ASP A 409 -9.93 4.23 -8.47
CA ASP A 409 -10.76 5.38 -8.10
C ASP A 409 -10.09 6.72 -8.44
N LEU A 410 -8.78 6.85 -8.17
CA LEU A 410 -8.03 8.06 -8.54
C LEU A 410 -7.93 8.23 -10.06
N LEU A 411 -7.67 7.16 -10.82
CA LEU A 411 -7.71 7.21 -12.30
C LEU A 411 -9.10 7.59 -12.81
N GLY A 412 -10.15 7.02 -12.23
CA GLY A 412 -11.54 7.35 -12.53
C GLY A 412 -11.84 8.83 -12.24
N ALA A 413 -11.40 9.36 -11.10
CA ALA A 413 -11.54 10.77 -10.75
C ALA A 413 -10.83 11.68 -11.77
N ALA A 414 -9.59 11.34 -12.15
CA ALA A 414 -8.84 12.08 -13.18
C ALA A 414 -9.54 12.03 -14.54
N GLY A 415 -10.05 10.85 -14.95
CA GLY A 415 -10.80 10.65 -16.19
C GLY A 415 -12.11 11.44 -16.24
N LEU A 416 -12.76 11.66 -15.09
CA LEU A 416 -13.94 12.51 -14.95
C LEU A 416 -13.59 14.02 -14.88
N GLY A 417 -12.32 14.39 -15.01
CA GLY A 417 -11.87 15.78 -15.01
C GLY A 417 -11.73 16.39 -13.62
N LEU A 418 -11.77 15.59 -12.55
CA LEU A 418 -11.53 16.07 -11.18
C LEU A 418 -10.02 16.33 -11.00
N LYS A 419 -9.65 17.50 -10.46
CA LYS A 419 -8.26 17.98 -10.41
C LYS A 419 -7.74 18.18 -8.98
N ALA A 420 -8.52 17.81 -7.94
CA ALA A 420 -8.09 17.94 -6.55
C ALA A 420 -8.60 16.75 -5.73
N VAL A 421 -7.74 16.24 -4.87
CA VAL A 421 -8.04 15.12 -3.95
C VAL A 421 -7.56 15.48 -2.55
N LEU A 422 -8.28 15.02 -1.52
CA LEU A 422 -7.86 15.08 -0.12
C LEU A 422 -7.69 13.66 0.40
N CYS A 423 -6.46 13.29 0.73
CA CYS A 423 -6.08 11.95 1.17
C CYS A 423 -6.25 11.79 2.68
N LEU A 424 -7.08 10.85 3.11
CA LEU A 424 -7.46 10.66 4.51
C LEU A 424 -7.38 9.17 4.91
N GLY A 425 -7.25 8.90 6.22
CA GLY A 425 -7.36 7.55 6.77
C GLY A 425 -8.80 7.06 6.86
N GLY A 426 -9.74 7.98 7.06
CA GLY A 426 -11.15 7.70 7.33
C GLY A 426 -11.44 7.42 8.80
N ASP A 427 -12.71 7.60 9.20
CA ASP A 427 -13.18 7.33 10.55
C ASP A 427 -13.22 5.83 10.84
N PRO A 428 -13.01 5.37 12.08
CA PRO A 428 -13.08 3.95 12.42
C PRO A 428 -14.47 3.35 12.14
N LEU A 429 -14.53 2.14 11.58
CA LEU A 429 -15.80 1.44 11.30
C LEU A 429 -16.67 1.24 12.54
N LYS A 430 -16.06 1.16 13.72
CA LYS A 430 -16.75 0.96 15.01
C LYS A 430 -17.80 2.02 15.35
N ILE A 431 -17.67 3.25 14.80
CA ILE A 431 -18.64 4.35 15.04
C ILE A 431 -19.67 4.49 13.93
N GLY A 432 -19.60 3.67 12.88
CA GLY A 432 -20.43 3.77 11.68
C GLY A 432 -21.59 2.77 11.60
N ASP A 433 -22.09 2.61 10.38
CA ASP A 433 -23.25 1.74 10.11
C ASP A 433 -22.89 0.23 10.16
N TYR A 434 -21.61 -0.12 9.99
CA TYR A 434 -21.11 -1.50 9.94
C TYR A 434 -19.96 -1.73 10.93
N PRO A 435 -20.21 -1.69 12.25
CA PRO A 435 -19.16 -1.78 13.28
C PRO A 435 -18.43 -3.13 13.31
N GLN A 436 -19.06 -4.18 12.74
CA GLN A 436 -18.49 -5.52 12.58
C GLN A 436 -17.66 -5.66 11.27
N GLY A 437 -17.72 -4.64 10.38
CA GLY A 437 -17.02 -4.67 9.10
C GLY A 437 -15.50 -4.76 9.28
N LYS A 438 -14.85 -5.39 8.32
CA LYS A 438 -13.38 -5.45 8.28
C LYS A 438 -12.84 -4.21 7.58
N GLN A 439 -11.99 -3.46 8.26
CA GLN A 439 -11.26 -2.34 7.67
C GLN A 439 -10.17 -2.89 6.75
N VAL A 440 -10.07 -2.38 5.54
CA VAL A 440 -9.07 -2.83 4.55
C VAL A 440 -7.68 -2.28 4.89
N SER A 441 -7.51 -0.96 4.87
CA SER A 441 -6.28 -0.24 5.29
C SER A 441 -4.95 -0.90 4.89
N GLU A 442 -4.87 -1.44 3.68
CA GLU A 442 -3.62 -1.99 3.13
C GLU A 442 -2.55 -0.90 2.99
N VAL A 443 -3.00 0.33 2.78
CA VAL A 443 -2.17 1.52 2.59
C VAL A 443 -2.55 2.55 3.65
N ASP A 444 -1.56 3.23 4.22
CA ASP A 444 -1.78 4.39 5.08
C ASP A 444 -1.94 5.69 4.27
N VAL A 445 -2.16 6.80 4.95
CA VAL A 445 -2.31 8.12 4.29
C VAL A 445 -1.05 8.51 3.50
N LEU A 446 0.14 8.16 3.98
CA LEU A 446 1.39 8.45 3.27
C LEU A 446 1.50 7.65 1.97
N GLY A 447 1.09 6.39 2.00
CA GLY A 447 1.00 5.54 0.81
C GLY A 447 0.00 6.09 -0.22
N LEU A 448 -1.20 6.54 0.21
CA LEU A 448 -2.19 7.16 -0.68
C LEU A 448 -1.67 8.45 -1.31
N LEU A 449 -0.96 9.30 -0.56
CA LEU A 449 -0.31 10.51 -1.09
C LEU A 449 0.73 10.17 -2.17
N ARG A 450 1.53 9.11 -1.95
CA ARG A 450 2.51 8.63 -2.95
C ARG A 450 1.85 8.08 -4.21
N ILE A 451 0.76 7.33 -4.06
CA ILE A 451 -0.06 6.88 -5.20
C ILE A 451 -0.51 8.09 -6.03
N ALA A 452 -1.15 9.08 -5.41
CA ALA A 452 -1.61 10.29 -6.11
C ALA A 452 -0.46 11.05 -6.77
N ARG A 453 0.72 11.15 -6.12
CA ARG A 453 1.92 11.74 -6.70
C ARG A 453 2.45 10.94 -7.89
N GLY A 454 2.45 9.61 -7.81
CA GLY A 454 2.85 8.72 -8.91
C GLY A 454 1.98 8.91 -10.13
N LEU A 455 0.65 8.95 -9.94
CA LEU A 455 -0.30 9.22 -11.02
C LEU A 455 -0.09 10.63 -11.64
N ASN A 456 0.26 11.64 -10.85
CA ASN A 456 0.66 12.96 -11.35
C ASN A 456 1.98 12.91 -12.15
N ALA A 457 2.84 11.94 -11.88
CA ALA A 457 4.06 11.70 -12.65
C ALA A 457 3.82 10.81 -13.89
N GLY A 458 2.60 10.33 -14.12
CA GLY A 458 2.23 9.49 -15.25
C GLY A 458 2.46 7.99 -15.06
N ALA A 459 2.63 7.54 -13.81
CA ALA A 459 2.84 6.13 -13.47
C ALA A 459 1.94 5.68 -12.32
N ASP A 460 1.54 4.40 -12.35
CA ASP A 460 0.88 3.74 -11.22
C ASP A 460 1.90 3.39 -10.10
N LEU A 461 1.45 2.78 -9.02
CA LEU A 461 2.31 2.38 -7.91
C LEU A 461 3.37 1.33 -8.32
N ALA A 462 3.06 0.50 -9.29
CA ALA A 462 3.97 -0.51 -9.85
C ALA A 462 4.98 0.09 -10.85
N GLY A 463 4.86 1.39 -11.19
CA GLY A 463 5.72 2.07 -12.15
C GLY A 463 5.27 1.94 -13.60
N ASN A 464 4.10 1.35 -13.86
CA ASN A 464 3.57 1.25 -15.22
C ASN A 464 3.06 2.62 -15.68
N ALA A 465 3.34 2.98 -16.94
CA ALA A 465 2.83 4.20 -17.56
C ALA A 465 1.30 4.15 -17.69
N ILE A 466 0.62 5.20 -17.26
CA ILE A 466 -0.85 5.31 -17.31
C ILE A 466 -1.37 6.09 -18.54
N GLY A 467 -0.53 6.29 -19.55
CA GLY A 467 -0.86 6.99 -20.80
C GLY A 467 -0.76 8.51 -20.68
N ALA A 468 -1.47 9.14 -19.75
CA ALA A 468 -1.37 10.57 -19.47
C ALA A 468 -1.31 10.82 -17.97
N PRO A 469 -0.46 11.76 -17.49
CA PRO A 469 -0.39 12.09 -16.07
C PRO A 469 -1.71 12.70 -15.58
N SER A 470 -2.09 12.39 -14.34
CA SER A 470 -3.14 13.14 -13.64
C SER A 470 -2.62 14.54 -13.28
N ALA A 471 -3.52 15.44 -12.85
CA ALA A 471 -3.11 16.82 -12.54
C ALA A 471 -3.57 17.26 -11.14
N PHE A 472 -3.67 16.33 -10.21
CA PHE A 472 -4.21 16.59 -8.88
C PHE A 472 -3.45 17.67 -8.11
N ALA A 473 -4.18 18.60 -7.51
CA ALA A 473 -3.78 19.21 -6.26
C ALA A 473 -4.00 18.15 -5.16
N ILE A 474 -2.95 17.78 -4.45
CA ILE A 474 -2.98 16.67 -3.49
C ILE A 474 -3.02 17.24 -2.08
N GLY A 475 -4.13 17.05 -1.37
CA GLY A 475 -4.37 17.53 -0.03
C GLY A 475 -4.10 16.50 1.06
N CYS A 476 -3.76 16.99 2.25
CA CYS A 476 -3.68 16.19 3.47
C CYS A 476 -4.34 16.91 4.65
N ALA A 477 -4.66 16.18 5.74
CA ALA A 477 -5.15 16.78 6.97
C ALA A 477 -3.99 17.19 7.89
N ALA A 478 -4.22 18.26 8.70
CA ALA A 478 -3.33 18.71 9.77
C ALA A 478 -4.14 19.11 11.02
N ASN A 479 -3.52 19.09 12.20
CA ASN A 479 -4.19 19.48 13.45
C ASN A 479 -3.43 20.56 14.21
N PRO A 480 -3.79 21.83 14.10
CA PRO A 480 -3.17 22.94 14.84
C PRO A 480 -3.33 22.87 16.36
N ALA A 481 -4.35 22.14 16.84
CA ALA A 481 -4.66 21.96 18.26
C ALA A 481 -4.13 20.65 18.83
N ALA A 482 -3.18 20.00 18.15
CA ALA A 482 -2.56 18.78 18.65
C ALA A 482 -1.86 19.01 20.02
N ALA A 483 -2.00 18.05 20.93
CA ALA A 483 -1.38 18.12 22.25
C ALA A 483 0.16 18.21 22.16
N ASP A 484 0.76 17.54 21.18
CA ASP A 484 2.18 17.65 20.83
C ASP A 484 2.32 18.20 19.41
N LEU A 485 2.70 19.47 19.33
CA LEU A 485 2.85 20.19 18.08
C LEU A 485 4.03 19.69 17.25
N ASP A 486 5.13 19.27 17.88
CA ASP A 486 6.33 18.80 17.18
C ASP A 486 6.08 17.45 16.49
N ILE A 487 5.33 16.57 17.15
CA ILE A 487 4.86 15.31 16.55
C ILE A 487 3.95 15.60 15.32
N GLU A 488 3.00 16.54 15.47
CA GLU A 488 2.08 16.86 14.36
C GLU A 488 2.82 17.48 13.18
N LEU A 489 3.78 18.36 13.42
CA LEU A 489 4.62 18.96 12.37
C LEU A 489 5.52 17.91 11.70
N SER A 490 6.05 16.96 12.46
CA SER A 490 6.78 15.82 11.88
C SER A 490 5.88 14.99 10.93
N LYS A 491 4.62 14.73 11.32
CA LYS A 491 3.64 14.07 10.45
C LYS A 491 3.32 14.92 9.20
N LEU A 492 3.18 16.24 9.36
CA LEU A 492 2.93 17.13 8.22
C LEU A 492 4.11 17.12 7.25
N ARG A 493 5.35 17.17 7.73
CA ARG A 493 6.56 17.04 6.92
C ARG A 493 6.56 15.74 6.12
N ALA A 494 6.29 14.60 6.75
CA ALA A 494 6.21 13.32 6.08
C ALA A 494 5.12 13.29 4.99
N LYS A 495 3.98 13.96 5.21
CA LYS A 495 2.90 14.09 4.21
C LYS A 495 3.33 14.95 3.01
N ILE A 496 4.05 16.04 3.25
CA ILE A 496 4.61 16.90 2.19
C ILE A 496 5.63 16.11 1.35
N GLU A 497 6.55 15.41 1.99
CA GLU A 497 7.53 14.54 1.33
C GLU A 497 6.84 13.41 0.52
N ALA A 498 5.72 12.89 1.00
CA ALA A 498 4.93 11.89 0.29
C ALA A 498 4.18 12.46 -0.93
N GLY A 499 4.02 13.79 -1.05
CA GLY A 499 3.44 14.44 -2.23
C GLY A 499 2.29 15.40 -1.95
N ALA A 500 1.97 15.71 -0.69
CA ALA A 500 0.95 16.71 -0.38
C ALA A 500 1.36 18.10 -0.88
N THR A 501 0.43 18.80 -1.54
CA THR A 501 0.61 20.14 -2.10
C THR A 501 -0.21 21.21 -1.41
N PHE A 502 -1.14 20.83 -0.54
CA PHE A 502 -1.86 21.70 0.39
C PHE A 502 -2.32 20.91 1.62
N ALA A 503 -2.65 21.60 2.70
CA ALA A 503 -3.23 21.00 3.89
C ALA A 503 -4.58 21.63 4.24
N GLN A 504 -5.49 20.83 4.80
CA GLN A 504 -6.71 21.30 5.46
C GLN A 504 -6.65 20.90 6.93
N THR A 505 -7.00 21.85 7.82
CA THR A 505 -6.91 21.55 9.26
C THR A 505 -8.20 20.97 9.80
N GLN A 506 -8.07 20.30 10.96
CA GLN A 506 -9.19 20.08 11.85
C GLN A 506 -9.85 21.42 12.23
N PRO A 507 -11.12 21.41 12.72
CA PRO A 507 -11.78 22.66 13.12
C PRO A 507 -10.99 23.43 14.16
N VAL A 508 -10.82 24.73 13.94
CA VAL A 508 -10.07 25.63 14.83
C VAL A 508 -11.02 26.59 15.52
N TYR A 509 -10.93 26.67 16.87
CA TYR A 509 -11.63 27.64 17.70
C TYR A 509 -10.65 28.46 18.56
N ASP A 510 -9.34 28.17 18.52
CA ASP A 510 -8.27 28.88 19.20
C ASP A 510 -7.31 29.48 18.18
N LEU A 511 -7.41 30.80 17.94
CA LEU A 511 -6.55 31.51 17.01
C LEU A 511 -5.09 31.55 17.48
N ALA A 512 -4.82 31.56 18.79
CA ALA A 512 -3.46 31.56 19.30
C ALA A 512 -2.76 30.21 19.05
N ALA A 513 -3.49 29.09 19.17
CA ALA A 513 -2.97 27.80 18.76
C ALA A 513 -2.68 27.73 17.25
N LEU A 514 -3.57 28.31 16.44
CA LEU A 514 -3.37 28.42 14.98
C LEU A 514 -2.13 29.25 14.65
N GLU A 515 -1.93 30.40 15.28
CA GLU A 515 -0.75 31.26 15.07
C GLU A 515 0.55 30.51 15.39
N ARG A 516 0.59 29.81 16.52
CA ARG A 516 1.75 28.99 16.89
C ARG A 516 2.05 27.90 15.85
N PHE A 517 1.01 27.27 15.32
CA PHE A 517 1.15 26.26 14.27
C PHE A 517 1.66 26.89 12.96
N LEU A 518 1.06 28.00 12.49
CA LEU A 518 1.43 28.66 11.24
C LEU A 518 2.80 29.35 11.28
N ALA A 519 3.32 29.65 12.47
CA ALA A 519 4.66 30.22 12.63
C ALA A 519 5.80 29.24 12.31
N ARG A 520 5.50 27.93 12.22
CA ARG A 520 6.49 26.88 12.01
C ARG A 520 6.88 26.74 10.54
N GLY A 521 8.11 26.30 10.29
CA GLY A 521 8.69 26.19 8.93
C GLY A 521 7.92 25.24 8.00
N GLU A 522 7.44 24.13 8.54
CA GLU A 522 6.71 23.10 7.80
C GLU A 522 5.41 23.63 7.16
N THR A 523 4.71 24.51 7.86
CA THR A 523 3.44 25.10 7.38
C THR A 523 3.61 26.15 6.28
N ARG A 524 4.84 26.62 6.06
CA ARG A 524 5.20 27.54 4.97
C ARG A 524 5.49 26.83 3.65
N ALA A 525 5.74 25.52 3.69
CA ALA A 525 6.08 24.74 2.51
C ALA A 525 4.89 24.51 1.57
N ILE A 526 3.66 24.47 2.12
CA ILE A 526 2.41 24.31 1.37
C ILE A 526 1.31 25.21 1.95
N PRO A 527 0.32 25.64 1.12
CA PRO A 527 -0.82 26.40 1.64
C PRO A 527 -1.65 25.59 2.63
N VAL A 528 -2.02 26.21 3.75
CA VAL A 528 -2.88 25.65 4.80
C VAL A 528 -4.25 26.32 4.74
N LEU A 529 -5.31 25.54 4.54
CA LEU A 529 -6.70 25.96 4.59
C LEU A 529 -7.28 25.59 5.96
N VAL A 530 -7.68 26.60 6.74
CA VAL A 530 -8.07 26.40 8.13
C VAL A 530 -9.50 25.94 8.25
N GLY A 531 -9.73 24.81 8.89
CA GLY A 531 -11.05 24.24 9.13
C GLY A 531 -11.88 25.06 10.12
N LEU A 532 -13.15 25.30 9.79
CA LEU A 532 -14.11 25.99 10.65
C LEU A 532 -15.47 25.30 10.60
N ILE A 533 -15.97 24.84 11.74
CA ILE A 533 -17.36 24.37 11.92
C ILE A 533 -18.14 25.43 12.72
N PRO A 534 -19.21 26.02 12.16
CA PRO A 534 -20.04 26.94 12.92
C PRO A 534 -20.83 26.19 14.00
N LEU A 535 -20.67 26.60 15.26
CA LEU A 535 -21.42 26.05 16.39
C LEU A 535 -22.90 26.36 16.24
N ARG A 536 -23.76 25.46 16.71
CA ARG A 536 -25.22 25.59 16.60
C ARG A 536 -25.98 25.40 17.92
N SER A 537 -25.31 24.85 18.91
CA SER A 537 -25.90 24.60 20.24
C SER A 537 -24.80 24.31 21.26
N LEU A 538 -25.11 24.54 22.53
CA LEU A 538 -24.23 24.16 23.64
C LEU A 538 -23.93 22.64 23.64
N LYS A 539 -24.96 21.82 23.33
CA LYS A 539 -24.76 20.37 23.22
C LYS A 539 -23.67 20.00 22.23
N GLN A 540 -23.67 20.60 21.03
CA GLN A 540 -22.64 20.37 20.01
C GLN A 540 -21.27 20.91 20.46
N THR A 541 -21.26 22.09 21.10
CA THR A 541 -20.04 22.69 21.63
C THR A 541 -19.34 21.78 22.64
N LEU A 542 -20.11 21.25 23.60
CA LEU A 542 -19.60 20.34 24.62
C LEU A 542 -19.19 18.98 24.02
N PHE A 543 -19.92 18.51 23.02
CA PHE A 543 -19.55 17.30 22.28
C PHE A 543 -18.18 17.48 21.60
N PHE A 544 -17.94 18.59 20.91
CA PHE A 544 -16.64 18.87 20.29
C PHE A 544 -15.52 19.02 21.33
N ALA A 545 -15.80 19.68 22.43
CA ALA A 545 -14.81 19.91 23.48
C ALA A 545 -14.39 18.62 24.24
N ASN A 546 -15.27 17.63 24.33
CA ASN A 546 -15.05 16.45 25.20
C ASN A 546 -14.96 15.11 24.46
N GLU A 547 -15.57 14.98 23.29
CA GLU A 547 -15.74 13.68 22.62
C GLU A 547 -15.07 13.58 21.26
N VAL A 548 -14.70 14.73 20.63
CA VAL A 548 -14.06 14.71 19.31
C VAL A 548 -12.54 14.87 19.45
N PRO A 549 -11.75 13.82 19.20
CA PRO A 549 -10.30 13.87 19.33
C PRO A 549 -9.69 14.94 18.41
N GLY A 550 -8.82 15.76 18.95
CA GLY A 550 -8.09 16.79 18.19
C GLY A 550 -8.85 18.09 17.94
N VAL A 551 -10.06 18.24 18.46
CA VAL A 551 -10.80 19.50 18.45
C VAL A 551 -10.74 20.11 19.85
N VAL A 552 -10.20 21.31 19.96
CA VAL A 552 -10.15 22.09 21.22
C VAL A 552 -11.07 23.28 21.10
N VAL A 553 -12.08 23.37 21.97
CA VAL A 553 -12.97 24.53 22.08
C VAL A 553 -12.60 25.27 23.36
N PRO A 554 -12.05 26.50 23.29
CA PRO A 554 -11.67 27.28 24.45
C PRO A 554 -12.84 27.51 25.42
N GLU A 555 -12.54 27.59 26.72
CA GLU A 555 -13.55 27.78 27.77
C GLU A 555 -14.37 29.06 27.55
N GLU A 556 -13.74 30.11 27.04
CA GLU A 556 -14.44 31.36 26.68
C GLU A 556 -15.56 31.12 25.67
N VAL A 557 -15.30 30.34 24.62
CA VAL A 557 -16.31 29.99 23.59
C VAL A 557 -17.40 29.10 24.20
N GLN A 558 -17.03 28.15 25.06
CA GLN A 558 -18.00 27.31 25.76
C GLN A 558 -18.93 28.15 26.65
N GLU A 559 -18.37 29.13 27.39
CA GLU A 559 -19.14 29.99 28.27
C GLU A 559 -20.05 30.95 27.50
N ARG A 560 -19.62 31.46 26.34
CA ARG A 560 -20.50 32.22 25.42
C ARG A 560 -21.71 31.38 24.99
N MET A 561 -21.45 30.11 24.62
CA MET A 561 -22.53 29.18 24.21
C MET A 561 -23.45 28.80 25.39
N ARG A 562 -22.93 28.68 26.64
CA ARG A 562 -23.75 28.43 27.83
C ARG A 562 -24.71 29.61 28.09
N ARG A 563 -24.20 30.82 28.00
CA ARG A 563 -25.03 32.05 28.15
C ARG A 563 -26.10 32.15 27.08
N ALA A 564 -25.77 31.79 25.83
CA ALA A 564 -26.74 31.78 24.73
C ALA A 564 -27.81 30.71 24.93
N ALA A 565 -27.41 29.50 25.38
CA ALA A 565 -28.35 28.40 25.67
C ALA A 565 -29.39 28.77 26.74
N GLY A 566 -28.99 29.56 27.76
CA GLY A 566 -29.92 30.10 28.77
C GLY A 566 -31.00 31.03 28.22
N LYS A 567 -30.80 31.55 26.98
CA LYS A 567 -31.78 32.42 26.29
C LYS A 567 -32.60 31.71 25.22
N GLY A 568 -32.27 30.46 24.89
CA GLY A 568 -32.98 29.60 23.97
C GLY A 568 -32.27 29.30 22.65
N PRO A 569 -32.81 28.36 21.84
CA PRO A 569 -32.13 27.76 20.67
C PRO A 569 -31.73 28.79 19.57
N ASP A 570 -32.50 29.83 19.38
CA ASP A 570 -32.19 30.83 18.35
C ASP A 570 -31.03 31.75 18.77
N HIS A 571 -30.87 31.99 20.08
CA HIS A 571 -29.71 32.69 20.63
C HIS A 571 -28.44 31.81 20.54
N GLU A 572 -28.54 30.48 20.73
CA GLU A 572 -27.42 29.58 20.51
C GLU A 572 -26.92 29.62 19.05
N LYS A 573 -27.86 29.56 18.08
CA LYS A 573 -27.53 29.66 16.65
C LYS A 573 -26.87 30.99 16.29
N ALA A 574 -27.43 32.09 16.80
CA ALA A 574 -26.91 33.44 16.56
C ALA A 574 -25.51 33.62 17.17
N GLU A 575 -25.29 33.15 18.40
CA GLU A 575 -23.98 33.20 19.06
C GLU A 575 -22.95 32.33 18.36
N GLY A 576 -23.33 31.10 17.98
CA GLY A 576 -22.44 30.21 17.24
C GLY A 576 -22.03 30.77 15.87
N LEU A 577 -22.92 31.50 15.20
CA LEU A 577 -22.59 32.23 13.97
C LEU A 577 -21.67 33.43 14.25
N ALA A 578 -21.92 34.20 15.33
CA ALA A 578 -21.03 35.27 15.73
C ALA A 578 -19.60 34.81 16.01
N VAL A 579 -19.45 33.73 16.77
CA VAL A 579 -18.15 33.08 17.00
C VAL A 579 -17.51 32.67 15.67
N ALA A 580 -18.26 32.04 14.76
CA ALA A 580 -17.72 31.62 13.46
C ALA A 580 -17.26 32.81 12.60
N ARG A 581 -17.97 33.94 12.63
CA ARG A 581 -17.59 35.17 11.89
C ARG A 581 -16.32 35.80 12.48
N GLU A 582 -16.20 35.86 13.79
CA GLU A 582 -15.00 36.37 14.48
C GLU A 582 -13.78 35.52 14.14
N LEU A 583 -13.93 34.17 14.20
CA LEU A 583 -12.87 33.25 13.81
C LEU A 583 -12.50 33.36 12.33
N ALA A 584 -13.49 33.49 11.42
CA ALA A 584 -13.23 33.66 10.00
C ALA A 584 -12.43 34.94 9.69
N ALA A 585 -12.76 36.05 10.37
CA ALA A 585 -12.01 37.29 10.25
C ALA A 585 -10.57 37.16 10.77
N GLY A 586 -10.39 36.50 11.94
CA GLY A 586 -9.07 36.19 12.49
C GLY A 586 -8.23 35.25 11.61
N ILE A 587 -8.84 34.19 11.07
CA ILE A 587 -8.20 33.28 10.12
C ILE A 587 -7.75 34.02 8.86
N ALA A 588 -8.57 34.91 8.34
CA ALA A 588 -8.25 35.71 7.14
C ALA A 588 -7.04 36.65 7.34
N ALA A 589 -6.76 37.03 8.57
CA ALA A 589 -5.61 37.89 8.90
C ALA A 589 -4.28 37.13 8.95
N ILE A 590 -4.30 35.80 9.22
CA ILE A 590 -3.08 35.04 9.53
C ILE A 590 -2.85 33.81 8.63
N ALA A 591 -3.88 33.34 7.90
CA ALA A 591 -3.81 32.13 7.10
C ALA A 591 -4.01 32.38 5.59
N ARG A 592 -3.64 31.38 4.78
CA ARG A 592 -3.76 31.39 3.32
C ARG A 592 -5.16 31.02 2.83
N GLY A 593 -6.05 30.55 3.70
CA GLY A 593 -7.41 30.20 3.33
C GLY A 593 -8.22 29.56 4.44
N ILE A 594 -9.48 29.34 4.15
CA ILE A 594 -10.46 28.77 5.07
C ILE A 594 -11.21 27.61 4.43
N HIS A 595 -11.48 26.58 5.22
CA HIS A 595 -12.34 25.45 4.86
C HIS A 595 -13.58 25.44 5.77
N VAL A 596 -14.73 25.88 5.27
CA VAL A 596 -15.98 25.91 6.04
C VAL A 596 -16.71 24.58 5.95
N MET A 597 -16.99 23.97 7.10
CA MET A 597 -17.77 22.74 7.23
C MET A 597 -19.17 23.04 7.76
N PRO A 598 -20.16 23.27 6.88
CA PRO A 598 -21.47 23.82 7.28
C PRO A 598 -22.41 22.81 7.94
N MET A 599 -22.03 21.52 8.02
CA MET A 599 -22.82 20.47 8.64
C MET A 599 -24.28 20.43 8.13
N GLY A 600 -24.46 20.40 6.79
CA GLY A 600 -25.75 20.35 6.11
C GLY A 600 -26.49 21.71 6.01
N ARG A 601 -25.91 22.83 6.49
CA ARG A 601 -26.50 24.17 6.43
C ARG A 601 -25.78 25.08 5.41
N ALA A 602 -25.92 24.78 4.13
CA ALA A 602 -25.19 25.48 3.07
C ALA A 602 -25.36 27.03 3.09
N GLY A 603 -26.47 27.56 3.61
CA GLY A 603 -26.71 29.01 3.72
C GLY A 603 -25.75 29.73 4.67
N VAL A 604 -25.26 29.09 5.72
CA VAL A 604 -24.38 29.69 6.74
C VAL A 604 -23.01 30.08 6.16
N VAL A 605 -22.61 29.48 5.04
CA VAL A 605 -21.32 29.77 4.40
C VAL A 605 -21.25 31.21 3.95
N ALA A 606 -22.31 31.76 3.30
CA ALA A 606 -22.35 33.13 2.87
C ALA A 606 -22.21 34.09 4.07
N GLU A 607 -22.96 33.84 5.15
CA GLU A 607 -22.96 34.65 6.36
C GLU A 607 -21.58 34.69 7.06
N ILE A 608 -20.85 33.56 7.07
CA ILE A 608 -19.48 33.50 7.61
C ILE A 608 -18.52 34.30 6.73
N LEU A 609 -18.62 34.14 5.41
CA LEU A 609 -17.70 34.76 4.46
C LEU A 609 -17.90 36.28 4.36
N GLU A 610 -19.04 36.84 4.77
CA GLU A 610 -19.25 38.29 4.90
C GLU A 610 -18.31 38.94 5.92
N ALA A 611 -17.86 38.23 6.92
CA ALA A 611 -16.92 38.71 7.93
C ALA A 611 -15.45 38.79 7.42
N ILE A 612 -15.16 38.19 6.26
CA ILE A 612 -13.81 38.23 5.66
C ILE A 612 -13.65 39.52 4.86
N PRO A 613 -12.62 40.36 5.15
CA PRO A 613 -12.39 41.62 4.42
C PRO A 613 -12.26 41.41 2.91
N ALA A 614 -12.87 42.28 2.09
CA ALA A 614 -12.87 42.19 0.64
C ALA A 614 -11.44 42.17 0.03
N ALA A 615 -10.50 42.89 0.66
CA ALA A 615 -9.10 42.92 0.27
C ALA A 615 -8.42 41.54 0.39
N SER A 616 -8.87 40.69 1.31
CA SER A 616 -8.34 39.32 1.53
C SER A 616 -9.10 38.27 0.71
N SER A 617 -10.34 38.52 0.26
CA SER A 617 -11.21 37.49 -0.33
C SER A 617 -11.13 37.37 -1.85
N GLY A 618 -10.43 38.28 -2.55
CA GLY A 618 -10.42 38.32 -4.03
C GLY A 618 -11.82 38.54 -4.64
N ARG A 619 -12.82 38.93 -3.84
CA ARG A 619 -14.17 39.23 -4.31
C ARG A 619 -14.16 40.55 -5.12
N PRO A 620 -14.79 40.60 -6.30
CA PRO A 620 -15.07 41.89 -6.92
C PRO A 620 -15.88 42.75 -5.93
N ALA A 621 -15.47 44.03 -5.73
CA ALA A 621 -16.23 44.95 -4.94
C ALA A 621 -17.68 44.92 -5.43
N ALA A 622 -18.64 44.76 -4.52
CA ALA A 622 -20.04 44.88 -4.88
C ALA A 622 -20.23 46.27 -5.50
N SER A 623 -20.60 46.31 -6.78
CA SER A 623 -21.01 47.55 -7.44
C SER A 623 -22.17 48.10 -6.64
N ALA A 624 -21.96 49.29 -6.06
CA ALA A 624 -22.96 50.07 -5.33
C ALA A 624 -24.15 50.39 -6.22
#